data_a2d9abbbe37823049d8830b18c70538f
#
_entry.id   a2d9abbbe37823049d8830b18c70538f
#
_cell.length_a   1.000
_cell.length_b   1.000
_cell.length_c   1.000
_cell.angle_alpha   90.00
_cell.angle_beta   90.00
_cell.angle_gamma   90.00
#
_symmetry.space_group_name_H-M   'P 1'
#
loop_
_entity.id
_entity.type
_entity.pdbx_description
1 polymer ?
#
loop_
_entity_poly.entity_id
_entity_poly.type
_entity_poly.pdbx_seq_one_letter_code
_entity_poly.pdbx_strand_id
1 'polypeptide(L)'
;LVVPLIGDLPRILDTTASNASWVVTITLLVGAVATPVTGRLGDLLGKRRMLLFCSVPLVIGSITCALATSLAPMVIGRGLQGLGMGMVPLGISALRELVPPQKLGSSIALISATLGIGGALGLPISAAVTQNTSWRVLFWGCAVLSVLIGVLIWRLVPATPAMATGGFDFVGAVGLGIGLVSLLLAV
;
A
#
# COMPACT_ATOMS: atom_id res chain seq x y z
N LEU A 1 10.49 3.62 -1.78
CA LEU A 1 10.66 4.88 -2.54
C LEU A 1 11.03 6.09 -1.67
N VAL A 2 10.55 6.18 -0.42
CA VAL A 2 10.82 7.34 0.47
C VAL A 2 12.12 7.20 1.26
N VAL A 3 12.67 6.00 1.37
CA VAL A 3 13.88 5.74 2.18
C VAL A 3 15.07 6.65 1.81
N PRO A 4 15.41 6.89 0.53
CA PRO A 4 16.48 7.81 0.19
C PRO A 4 16.20 9.28 0.55
N LEU A 5 14.92 9.64 0.72
CA LEU A 5 14.48 10.99 1.07
C LEU A 5 14.50 11.28 2.58
N ILE A 6 14.58 10.24 3.44
CA ILE A 6 14.43 10.42 4.90
C ILE A 6 15.43 11.46 5.44
N GLY A 7 16.66 11.46 4.93
CA GLY A 7 17.67 12.41 5.35
C GLY A 7 17.38 13.87 4.96
N ASP A 8 16.66 14.08 3.86
CA ASP A 8 16.33 15.41 3.33
C ASP A 8 14.95 15.90 3.75
N LEU A 9 14.06 15.00 4.21
CA LEU A 9 12.69 15.33 4.61
C LEU A 9 12.62 16.44 5.67
N PRO A 10 13.47 16.47 6.71
CA PRO A 10 13.43 17.56 7.69
C PRO A 10 13.60 18.93 7.06
N ARG A 11 14.52 19.03 6.09
CA ARG A 11 14.81 20.26 5.37
C ARG A 11 13.72 20.59 4.33
N ILE A 12 13.18 19.58 3.65
CA ILE A 12 12.16 19.74 2.61
C ILE A 12 10.82 20.19 3.20
N LEU A 13 10.48 19.67 4.39
CA LEU A 13 9.18 19.88 5.05
C LEU A 13 9.25 20.85 6.23
N ASP A 14 10.40 21.51 6.42
CA ASP A 14 10.65 22.45 7.54
C ASP A 14 10.23 21.85 8.89
N THR A 15 10.80 20.68 9.23
CA THR A 15 10.43 19.91 10.40
C THR A 15 11.64 19.25 11.07
N THR A 16 11.44 18.66 12.25
CA THR A 16 12.48 17.90 12.93
C THR A 16 12.65 16.48 12.34
N ALA A 17 13.82 15.88 12.50
CA ALA A 17 14.07 14.50 12.06
C ALA A 17 13.12 13.50 12.73
N SER A 18 12.78 13.72 14.00
CA SER A 18 11.80 12.91 14.73
C SER A 18 10.41 12.97 14.08
N ASN A 19 9.95 14.16 13.71
CA ASN A 19 8.67 14.33 13.04
C ASN A 19 8.68 13.76 11.61
N ALA A 20 9.79 13.89 10.89
CA ALA A 20 9.95 13.34 9.55
C ALA A 20 9.85 11.81 9.53
N SER A 21 10.26 11.11 10.59
CA SER A 21 10.13 9.64 10.70
C SER A 21 8.68 9.16 10.62
N TRP A 22 7.72 9.98 11.05
CA TRP A 22 6.30 9.67 10.92
C TRP A 22 5.84 9.42 9.47
N VAL A 23 6.53 10.00 8.49
CA VAL A 23 6.25 9.76 7.08
C VAL A 23 6.39 8.28 6.70
N VAL A 24 7.31 7.55 7.33
CA VAL A 24 7.47 6.10 7.13
C VAL A 24 6.59 5.32 8.11
N THR A 25 6.64 5.69 9.38
CA THR A 25 5.93 4.99 10.47
C THR A 25 4.43 4.91 10.20
N ILE A 26 3.78 6.01 9.80
CA ILE A 26 2.34 6.03 9.54
C ILE A 26 1.94 5.05 8.43
N THR A 27 2.75 4.91 7.39
CA THR A 27 2.47 3.98 6.29
C THR A 27 2.47 2.54 6.78
N LEU A 28 3.47 2.17 7.58
CA LEU A 28 3.60 0.83 8.13
C LEU A 28 2.49 0.53 9.13
N LEU A 29 2.19 1.49 9.99
CA LEU A 29 1.17 1.40 11.03
C LEU A 29 -0.23 1.23 10.43
N VAL A 30 -0.59 2.08 9.47
CA VAL A 30 -1.86 1.96 8.75
C VAL A 30 -1.90 0.67 7.94
N GLY A 31 -0.80 0.29 7.28
CA GLY A 31 -0.69 -0.94 6.52
C GLY A 31 -0.88 -2.20 7.37
N ALA A 32 -0.30 -2.22 8.56
CA ALA A 32 -0.45 -3.34 9.49
C ALA A 32 -1.91 -3.56 9.91
N VAL A 33 -2.64 -2.47 10.18
CA VAL A 33 -4.07 -2.53 10.53
C VAL A 33 -4.94 -2.81 9.30
N ALA A 34 -4.64 -2.16 8.18
CA ALA A 34 -5.43 -2.29 6.96
C ALA A 34 -5.35 -3.69 6.35
N THR A 35 -4.21 -4.37 6.44
CA THR A 35 -3.98 -5.67 5.78
C THR A 35 -5.00 -6.75 6.21
N PRO A 36 -5.20 -7.07 7.48
CA PRO A 36 -6.21 -8.06 7.88
C PRO A 36 -7.64 -7.58 7.60
N VAL A 37 -7.92 -6.29 7.73
CA VAL A 37 -9.22 -5.71 7.44
C VAL A 37 -9.56 -5.86 5.95
N THR A 38 -8.63 -5.51 5.06
CA THR A 38 -8.82 -5.65 3.61
C THR A 38 -8.96 -7.11 3.19
N GLY A 39 -8.24 -8.02 3.84
CA GLY A 39 -8.40 -9.46 3.63
C GLY A 39 -9.83 -9.92 3.91
N ARG A 40 -10.34 -9.61 5.10
CA ARG A 40 -11.70 -9.97 5.50
C ARG A 40 -12.78 -9.33 4.63
N LEU A 41 -12.61 -8.04 4.32
CA LEU A 41 -13.54 -7.34 3.41
C LEU A 41 -13.47 -7.91 1.98
N GLY A 42 -12.30 -8.38 1.53
CA GLY A 42 -12.16 -9.06 0.26
C GLY A 42 -12.94 -10.37 0.18
N ASP A 43 -13.00 -11.13 1.28
CA ASP A 43 -13.81 -12.35 1.37
C ASP A 43 -15.32 -12.05 1.39
N LEU A 44 -15.73 -10.93 2.00
CA LEU A 44 -17.15 -10.52 2.11
C LEU A 44 -17.67 -9.81 0.87
N LEU A 45 -16.87 -8.95 0.22
CA LEU A 45 -17.30 -8.09 -0.89
C LEU A 45 -16.86 -8.60 -2.27
N GLY A 46 -15.99 -9.61 -2.28
CA GLY A 46 -15.32 -10.10 -3.47
C GLY A 46 -13.96 -9.40 -3.71
N LYS A 47 -12.97 -10.20 -4.04
CA LYS A 47 -11.55 -9.77 -4.07
C LYS A 47 -11.28 -8.71 -5.13
N ARG A 48 -11.89 -8.82 -6.32
CA ARG A 48 -11.75 -7.79 -7.37
C ARG A 48 -12.23 -6.42 -6.89
N ARG A 49 -13.39 -6.34 -6.26
CA ARG A 49 -13.93 -5.07 -5.75
C ARG A 49 -13.00 -4.48 -4.70
N MET A 50 -12.54 -5.32 -3.79
CA MET A 50 -11.66 -4.85 -2.72
C MET A 50 -10.29 -4.41 -3.24
N LEU A 51 -9.71 -5.07 -4.24
CA LEU A 51 -8.50 -4.61 -4.93
C LEU A 51 -8.69 -3.22 -5.54
N LEU A 52 -9.82 -2.97 -6.20
CA LEU A 52 -10.15 -1.65 -6.73
C LEU A 52 -10.32 -0.61 -5.62
N PHE A 53 -11.00 -0.96 -4.52
CA PHE A 53 -11.11 -0.07 -3.37
C PHE A 53 -9.75 0.27 -2.76
N CYS A 54 -8.81 -0.67 -2.68
CA CYS A 54 -7.46 -0.42 -2.20
C CYS A 54 -6.63 0.46 -3.17
N SER A 55 -6.92 0.45 -4.47
CA SER A 55 -6.20 1.29 -5.44
C SER A 55 -6.55 2.77 -5.30
N VAL A 56 -7.77 3.10 -4.88
CA VAL A 56 -8.23 4.49 -4.73
C VAL A 56 -7.39 5.28 -3.70
N PRO A 57 -7.23 4.82 -2.44
CA PRO A 57 -6.39 5.53 -1.48
C PRO A 57 -4.91 5.57 -1.88
N LEU A 58 -4.41 4.59 -2.66
CA LEU A 58 -3.06 4.68 -3.22
C LEU A 58 -2.91 5.86 -4.19
N VAL A 59 -3.88 6.05 -5.09
CA VAL A 59 -3.89 7.18 -6.04
C VAL A 59 -4.00 8.50 -5.28
N ILE A 60 -5.01 8.63 -4.42
CA ILE A 60 -5.25 9.86 -3.65
C ILE A 60 -4.04 10.18 -2.76
N GLY A 61 -3.52 9.19 -2.05
CA GLY A 61 -2.34 9.35 -1.19
C GLY A 61 -1.10 9.77 -1.97
N SER A 62 -0.89 9.20 -3.16
CA SER A 62 0.23 9.57 -4.02
C SER A 62 0.11 11.01 -4.53
N ILE A 63 -1.08 11.44 -4.96
CA ILE A 63 -1.34 12.82 -5.37
C ILE A 63 -1.15 13.78 -4.18
N THR A 64 -1.70 13.43 -3.01
CA THR A 64 -1.54 14.23 -1.78
C THR A 64 -0.06 14.41 -1.41
N CYS A 65 0.73 13.34 -1.47
CA CYS A 65 2.18 13.41 -1.24
C CYS A 65 2.89 14.27 -2.30
N ALA A 66 2.54 14.13 -3.58
CA ALA A 66 3.14 14.91 -4.67
C ALA A 66 2.90 16.40 -4.52
N LEU A 67 1.75 16.80 -3.98
CA LEU A 67 1.34 18.20 -3.75
C LEU A 67 1.73 18.71 -2.35
N ALA A 68 2.30 17.86 -1.49
CA ALA A 68 2.62 18.23 -0.13
C ALA A 68 3.65 19.37 -0.07
N THR A 69 3.35 20.38 0.74
CA THR A 69 4.23 21.52 1.05
C THR A 69 4.66 21.56 2.51
N SER A 70 4.09 20.68 3.34
CA SER A 70 4.37 20.58 4.77
C SER A 70 4.25 19.12 5.23
N LEU A 71 4.60 18.85 6.49
CA LEU A 71 4.57 17.51 7.06
C LEU A 71 3.15 16.92 7.09
N ALA A 72 2.13 17.69 7.45
CA ALA A 72 0.77 17.18 7.63
C ALA A 72 0.18 16.52 6.38
N PRO A 73 0.13 17.17 5.19
CA PRO A 73 -0.36 16.53 3.98
C PRO A 73 0.53 15.34 3.55
N MET A 74 1.84 15.38 3.81
CA MET A 74 2.73 14.24 3.54
C MET A 74 2.35 13.03 4.39
N VAL A 75 2.16 13.20 5.70
CA VAL A 75 1.77 12.11 6.62
C VAL A 75 0.38 11.56 6.27
N ILE A 76 -0.59 12.44 5.93
CA ILE A 76 -1.92 12.00 5.50
C ILE A 76 -1.83 11.17 4.21
N GLY A 77 -1.12 11.66 3.21
CA GLY A 77 -0.93 10.94 1.96
C GLY A 77 -0.24 9.57 2.15
N ARG A 78 0.74 9.52 3.05
CA ARG A 78 1.42 8.26 3.41
C ARG A 78 0.51 7.30 4.17
N GLY A 79 -0.35 7.79 5.05
CA GLY A 79 -1.38 7.00 5.69
C GLY A 79 -2.34 6.39 4.67
N LEU A 80 -2.82 7.18 3.70
CA LEU A 80 -3.66 6.70 2.61
C LEU A 80 -2.96 5.63 1.76
N GLN A 81 -1.67 5.79 1.47
CA GLN A 81 -0.88 4.76 0.79
C GLN A 81 -0.78 3.47 1.63
N GLY A 82 -0.71 3.58 2.95
CA GLY A 82 -0.73 2.45 3.87
C GLY A 82 -1.98 1.58 3.73
N LEU A 83 -3.15 2.17 3.47
CA LEU A 83 -4.40 1.42 3.21
C LEU A 83 -4.28 0.49 2.00
N GLY A 84 -3.45 0.83 1.02
CA GLY A 84 -3.19 0.01 -0.16
C GLY A 84 -2.28 -1.20 0.09
N MET A 85 -1.59 -1.30 1.23
CA MET A 85 -0.65 -2.41 1.50
C MET A 85 -1.34 -3.78 1.52
N GLY A 86 -2.63 -3.82 1.83
CA GLY A 86 -3.44 -5.04 1.76
C GLY A 86 -3.62 -5.62 0.35
N MET A 87 -3.26 -4.90 -0.73
CA MET A 87 -3.41 -5.39 -2.11
C MET A 87 -2.59 -6.65 -2.37
N VAL A 88 -1.40 -6.77 -1.80
CA VAL A 88 -0.50 -7.93 -2.04
C VAL A 88 -1.09 -9.23 -1.50
N PRO A 89 -1.40 -9.36 -0.20
CA PRO A 89 -2.01 -10.58 0.32
C PRO A 89 -3.39 -10.85 -0.28
N LEU A 90 -4.16 -9.80 -0.58
CA LEU A 90 -5.44 -9.92 -1.26
C LEU A 90 -5.28 -10.45 -2.70
N GLY A 91 -4.25 -10.01 -3.43
CA GLY A 91 -3.91 -10.50 -4.76
C GLY A 91 -3.52 -11.99 -4.73
N ILE A 92 -2.70 -12.41 -3.76
CA ILE A 92 -2.35 -13.82 -3.55
C ILE A 92 -3.60 -14.65 -3.23
N SER A 93 -4.49 -14.11 -2.41
CA SER A 93 -5.76 -14.78 -2.09
C SER A 93 -6.66 -14.90 -3.32
N ALA A 94 -6.72 -13.87 -4.18
CA ALA A 94 -7.47 -13.90 -5.43
C ALA A 94 -6.90 -14.95 -6.41
N LEU A 95 -5.58 -15.10 -6.49
CA LEU A 95 -4.96 -16.13 -7.31
C LEU A 95 -5.36 -17.54 -6.91
N ARG A 96 -5.52 -17.82 -5.61
CA ARG A 96 -5.95 -19.13 -5.13
C ARG A 96 -7.34 -19.53 -5.63
N GLU A 97 -8.17 -18.55 -5.95
CA GLU A 97 -9.52 -18.78 -6.48
C GLU A 97 -9.55 -18.86 -8.01
N LEU A 98 -8.63 -18.13 -8.68
CA LEU A 98 -8.66 -17.94 -10.13
C LEU A 98 -7.74 -18.92 -10.89
N VAL A 99 -6.73 -19.47 -10.23
CA VAL A 99 -5.68 -20.25 -10.87
C VAL A 99 -5.80 -21.73 -10.49
N PRO A 100 -5.69 -22.68 -11.46
CA PRO A 100 -5.68 -24.11 -11.16
C PRO A 100 -4.57 -24.48 -10.16
N PRO A 101 -4.82 -25.46 -9.27
CA PRO A 101 -3.87 -25.85 -8.22
C PRO A 101 -2.45 -26.14 -8.72
N GLN A 102 -2.33 -26.72 -9.93
CA GLN A 102 -1.05 -27.07 -10.56
C GLN A 102 -0.18 -25.85 -10.89
N LYS A 103 -0.81 -24.69 -11.14
CA LYS A 103 -0.13 -23.43 -11.49
C LYS A 103 -0.03 -22.46 -10.31
N LEU A 104 -0.66 -22.76 -9.19
CA LEU A 104 -0.73 -21.86 -8.05
C LEU A 104 0.66 -21.53 -7.48
N GLY A 105 1.50 -22.55 -7.30
CA GLY A 105 2.86 -22.37 -6.77
C GLY A 105 3.70 -21.44 -7.64
N SER A 106 3.69 -21.63 -8.96
CA SER A 106 4.44 -20.76 -9.90
C SER A 106 3.89 -19.36 -9.94
N SER A 107 2.58 -19.18 -9.83
CA SER A 107 1.95 -17.85 -9.79
C SER A 107 2.31 -17.08 -8.51
N ILE A 108 2.31 -17.73 -7.36
CA ILE A 108 2.76 -17.13 -6.09
C ILE A 108 4.25 -16.79 -6.14
N ALA A 109 5.07 -17.70 -6.69
CA ALA A 109 6.50 -17.45 -6.87
C ALA A 109 6.76 -16.23 -7.76
N LEU A 110 5.98 -16.06 -8.82
CA LEU A 110 6.06 -14.89 -9.72
C LEU A 110 5.73 -13.59 -8.98
N ILE A 111 4.65 -13.55 -8.18
CA ILE A 111 4.33 -12.37 -7.35
C ILE A 111 5.47 -12.08 -6.37
N SER A 112 6.00 -13.10 -5.70
CA SER A 112 7.11 -12.92 -4.76
C SER A 112 8.37 -12.40 -5.45
N ALA A 113 8.67 -12.91 -6.65
CA ALA A 113 9.77 -12.42 -7.47
C ALA A 113 9.58 -10.95 -7.89
N THR A 114 8.37 -10.56 -8.30
CA THR A 114 8.07 -9.16 -8.66
C THR A 114 8.17 -8.22 -7.46
N LEU A 115 7.80 -8.66 -6.27
CA LEU A 115 8.02 -7.89 -5.02
C LEU A 115 9.51 -7.70 -4.74
N GLY A 116 10.30 -8.75 -4.88
CA GLY A 116 11.77 -8.69 -4.72
C GLY A 116 12.42 -7.73 -5.75
N ILE A 117 12.05 -7.86 -7.02
CA ILE A 117 12.51 -6.97 -8.10
C ILE A 117 12.08 -5.52 -7.83
N GLY A 118 10.81 -5.30 -7.44
CA GLY A 118 10.29 -3.98 -7.10
C GLY A 118 11.04 -3.35 -5.92
N GLY A 119 11.36 -4.13 -4.89
CA GLY A 119 12.19 -3.69 -3.76
C GLY A 119 13.63 -3.36 -4.17
N ALA A 120 14.26 -4.23 -4.95
CA ALA A 120 15.64 -4.06 -5.42
C ALA A 120 15.80 -2.84 -6.36
N LEU A 121 14.87 -2.64 -7.28
CA LEU A 121 14.89 -1.51 -8.22
C LEU A 121 14.33 -0.22 -7.62
N GLY A 122 13.45 -0.32 -6.65
CA GLY A 122 12.78 0.84 -6.05
C GLY A 122 13.74 1.84 -5.40
N LEU A 123 14.78 1.35 -4.71
CA LEU A 123 15.78 2.21 -4.07
C LEU A 123 16.68 2.93 -5.08
N PRO A 124 17.33 2.24 -6.05
CA PRO A 124 18.16 2.91 -7.06
C PRO A 124 17.38 3.90 -7.92
N ILE A 125 16.17 3.53 -8.36
CA ILE A 125 15.30 4.41 -9.16
C ILE A 125 14.93 5.64 -8.36
N SER A 126 14.52 5.46 -7.11
CA SER A 126 14.17 6.57 -6.22
C SER A 126 15.36 7.52 -6.00
N ALA A 127 16.56 6.99 -5.75
CA ALA A 127 17.77 7.77 -5.60
C ALA A 127 18.12 8.54 -6.88
N ALA A 128 18.09 7.87 -8.05
CA ALA A 128 18.39 8.49 -9.33
C ALA A 128 17.40 9.62 -9.67
N VAL A 129 16.10 9.43 -9.42
CA VAL A 129 15.08 10.46 -9.66
C VAL A 129 15.30 11.65 -8.72
N THR A 130 15.56 11.43 -7.44
CA THR A 130 15.74 12.52 -6.47
C THR A 130 17.01 13.32 -6.67
N GLN A 131 18.07 12.69 -7.21
CA GLN A 131 19.32 13.37 -7.54
C GLN A 131 19.21 14.25 -8.79
N ASN A 132 18.40 13.85 -9.77
CA ASN A 132 18.32 14.52 -11.07
C ASN A 132 17.08 15.39 -11.23
N THR A 133 16.04 15.20 -10.41
CA THR A 133 14.77 15.89 -10.50
C THR A 133 14.16 16.14 -9.11
N SER A 134 12.92 16.64 -9.09
CA SER A 134 12.21 16.85 -7.84
C SER A 134 11.68 15.51 -7.28
N TRP A 135 11.78 15.32 -5.96
CA TRP A 135 11.20 14.18 -5.23
C TRP A 135 9.69 14.00 -5.50
N ARG A 136 8.99 15.05 -5.88
CA ARG A 136 7.56 15.01 -6.26
C ARG A 136 7.30 14.12 -7.45
N VAL A 137 8.25 13.99 -8.37
CA VAL A 137 8.16 13.12 -9.55
C VAL A 137 7.96 11.66 -9.16
N LEU A 138 8.55 11.21 -8.04
CA LEU A 138 8.34 9.86 -7.52
C LEU A 138 6.88 9.61 -7.16
N PHE A 139 6.24 10.57 -6.49
CA PHE A 139 4.85 10.43 -6.08
C PHE A 139 3.89 10.55 -7.26
N TRP A 140 4.18 11.39 -8.25
CA TRP A 140 3.44 11.42 -9.50
C TRP A 140 3.57 10.11 -10.26
N GLY A 141 4.76 9.53 -10.34
CA GLY A 141 4.99 8.21 -10.90
C GLY A 141 4.17 7.13 -10.19
N CYS A 142 4.16 7.16 -8.85
CA CYS A 142 3.32 6.25 -8.06
C CYS A 142 1.82 6.44 -8.35
N ALA A 143 1.35 7.68 -8.49
CA ALA A 143 -0.05 7.96 -8.81
C ALA A 143 -0.43 7.36 -10.17
N VAL A 144 0.37 7.61 -11.21
CA VAL A 144 0.15 7.08 -12.55
C VAL A 144 0.17 5.54 -12.55
N LEU A 145 1.16 4.92 -11.90
CA LEU A 145 1.24 3.46 -11.79
C LEU A 145 0.04 2.89 -11.03
N SER A 146 -0.41 3.54 -9.97
CA SER A 146 -1.58 3.09 -9.20
C SER A 146 -2.87 3.16 -10.01
N VAL A 147 -3.05 4.20 -10.83
CA VAL A 147 -4.17 4.31 -11.77
C VAL A 147 -4.09 3.20 -12.82
N LEU A 148 -2.90 2.98 -13.41
CA LEU A 148 -2.69 1.93 -14.39
C LEU A 148 -3.02 0.55 -13.82
N ILE A 149 -2.54 0.24 -12.61
CA ILE A 149 -2.83 -1.00 -11.89
C ILE A 149 -4.34 -1.12 -11.64
N GLY A 150 -5.01 -0.06 -11.19
CA GLY A 150 -6.46 -0.05 -10.99
C GLY A 150 -7.22 -0.38 -12.29
N VAL A 151 -6.84 0.22 -13.41
CA VAL A 151 -7.42 -0.06 -14.74
C VAL A 151 -7.15 -1.50 -15.17
N LEU A 152 -5.94 -2.02 -14.96
CA LEU A 152 -5.60 -3.41 -15.28
C LEU A 152 -6.42 -4.40 -14.43
N ILE A 153 -6.56 -4.15 -13.13
CA ILE A 153 -7.42 -4.96 -12.25
C ILE A 153 -8.87 -4.93 -12.76
N TRP A 154 -9.37 -3.74 -13.09
CA TRP A 154 -10.73 -3.60 -13.59
C TRP A 154 -10.96 -4.35 -14.90
N ARG A 155 -9.97 -4.38 -15.81
CA ARG A 155 -10.10 -5.03 -17.10
C ARG A 155 -9.78 -6.53 -17.09
N LEU A 156 -8.78 -6.94 -16.33
CA LEU A 156 -8.20 -8.28 -16.43
C LEU A 156 -8.66 -9.24 -15.34
N VAL A 157 -9.00 -8.71 -14.14
CA VAL A 157 -9.42 -9.57 -13.03
C VAL A 157 -10.93 -9.82 -13.16
N PRO A 158 -11.37 -11.07 -13.32
CA PRO A 158 -12.79 -11.40 -13.36
C PRO A 158 -13.48 -11.08 -12.03
N ALA A 159 -14.78 -10.86 -12.07
CA ALA A 159 -15.56 -10.65 -10.85
C ALA A 159 -15.51 -11.92 -10.00
N THR A 160 -14.99 -11.81 -8.78
CA THR A 160 -14.98 -12.91 -7.81
C THR A 160 -16.22 -12.78 -6.92
N PRO A 161 -16.98 -13.88 -6.75
CA PRO A 161 -18.12 -13.86 -5.82
C PRO A 161 -17.61 -13.67 -4.37
N ALA A 162 -18.49 -13.18 -3.51
CA ALA A 162 -18.25 -13.18 -2.08
C ALA A 162 -18.21 -14.64 -1.58
N MET A 163 -17.14 -15.03 -0.89
CA MET A 163 -16.97 -16.41 -0.40
C MET A 163 -17.38 -16.56 1.06
N ALA A 164 -17.37 -15.48 1.83
CA ALA A 164 -17.76 -15.53 3.23
C ALA A 164 -19.22 -15.15 3.43
N THR A 165 -19.92 -15.99 4.18
CA THR A 165 -21.23 -15.66 4.77
C THR A 165 -21.03 -15.16 6.19
N GLY A 166 -21.64 -14.02 6.55
CA GLY A 166 -21.55 -13.44 7.89
C GLY A 166 -21.20 -11.94 7.87
N GLY A 167 -21.29 -11.31 9.02
CA GLY A 167 -21.00 -9.89 9.19
C GLY A 167 -19.50 -9.61 9.33
N PHE A 168 -19.15 -8.35 9.22
CA PHE A 168 -17.82 -7.86 9.55
C PHE A 168 -17.73 -7.67 11.07
N ASP A 169 -16.75 -8.32 11.70
CA ASP A 169 -16.48 -8.16 13.13
C ASP A 169 -15.70 -6.86 13.38
N PHE A 170 -16.45 -5.79 13.62
CA PHE A 170 -15.86 -4.48 13.96
C PHE A 170 -15.10 -4.50 15.26
N VAL A 171 -15.57 -5.25 16.26
CA VAL A 171 -14.95 -5.30 17.59
C VAL A 171 -13.59 -6.01 17.49
N GLY A 172 -13.55 -7.16 16.82
CA GLY A 172 -12.32 -7.90 16.55
C GLY A 172 -11.33 -7.09 15.70
N ALA A 173 -11.82 -6.39 14.66
CA ALA A 173 -10.98 -5.57 13.79
C ALA A 173 -10.36 -4.38 14.56
N VAL A 174 -11.13 -3.68 15.40
CA VAL A 174 -10.65 -2.58 16.24
C VAL A 174 -9.68 -3.10 17.29
N GLY A 175 -10.00 -4.19 17.97
CA GLY A 175 -9.13 -4.81 18.96
C GLY A 175 -7.78 -5.23 18.37
N LEU A 176 -7.80 -5.89 17.21
CA LEU A 176 -6.59 -6.26 16.48
C LEU A 176 -5.79 -5.02 16.05
N GLY A 177 -6.48 -3.98 15.56
CA GLY A 177 -5.87 -2.72 15.17
C GLY A 177 -5.15 -2.05 16.35
N ILE A 178 -5.81 -1.90 17.48
CA ILE A 178 -5.22 -1.33 18.70
C ILE A 178 -4.04 -2.17 19.17
N GLY A 179 -4.17 -3.49 19.19
CA GLY A 179 -3.09 -4.41 19.58
C GLY A 179 -1.85 -4.26 18.70
N LEU A 180 -2.02 -4.24 17.37
CA LEU A 180 -0.92 -4.05 16.42
C LEU A 180 -0.27 -2.67 16.54
N VAL A 181 -1.08 -1.61 16.67
CA VAL A 181 -0.58 -0.25 16.84
C VAL A 181 0.22 -0.15 18.14
N SER A 182 -0.32 -0.67 19.25
CA SER A 182 0.36 -0.65 20.56
C SER A 182 1.68 -1.41 20.51
N LEU A 183 1.70 -2.57 19.85
CA LEU A 183 2.92 -3.36 19.67
C LEU A 183 3.97 -2.61 18.85
N LEU A 184 3.57 -2.00 17.73
CA LEU A 184 4.48 -1.26 16.85
C LEU A 184 5.02 0.04 17.48
N LEU A 185 4.27 0.65 18.39
CA LEU A 185 4.71 1.85 19.11
C LEU A 185 5.53 1.55 20.36
N ALA A 186 5.49 0.30 20.86
CA ALA A 186 6.26 -0.14 22.02
C ALA A 186 7.71 -0.57 21.70
N VAL A 187 8.02 -0.77 20.40
CA VAL A 187 9.35 -1.15 19.88
C VAL A 187 10.04 0.07 19.28
#